data_1a4a19119fda7db8e9c90e82369a5049
#
_entry.id   1a4a19119fda7db8e9c90e82369a5049
#
_cell.length_a   1.000
_cell.length_b   1.000
_cell.length_c   1.000
_cell.angle_alpha   90.00
_cell.angle_beta   90.00
_cell.angle_gamma   90.00
#
_symmetry.space_group_name_H-M   'P 1'
#
loop_
_entity.id
_entity.type
_entity.pdbx_description
1 polymer ?
#
loop_
_entity_poly.entity_id
_entity_poly.type
_entity_poly.pdbx_seq_one_letter_code
_entity_poly.pdbx_strand_id
1 'polypeptide(L)'
;EPLNNGVDYLWASNKLQDVTSTQVSMPILFQHCATQIVFNISAGSGIKLDKLVSASITPANPGATMDMITGEITPSTTYSTETANMGINGFTAQYIMLPLKTNTAMPLTLQILADGENTPRTYNVNVLLPNGELAGGDSYVFSAVIDGNSVSFPNVEVLGWTEVDETGKPLYPSQKPD
;
A
#
# COMPACT_ATOMS: atom_id res chain seq x y z
N GLU A 1 12.41 -17.20 -3.03
CA GLU A 1 12.95 -16.20 -2.10
C GLU A 1 11.86 -15.74 -1.12
N PRO A 2 12.07 -15.78 0.20
CA PRO A 2 11.10 -15.29 1.17
C PRO A 2 10.98 -13.76 1.13
N LEU A 3 9.75 -13.27 1.21
CA LEU A 3 9.39 -11.86 1.20
C LEU A 3 8.66 -11.48 2.50
N ASN A 4 8.80 -10.21 2.91
CA ASN A 4 8.17 -9.64 4.10
C ASN A 4 7.36 -8.39 3.77
N ASN A 5 6.33 -8.10 4.56
CA ASN A 5 5.64 -6.80 4.49
C ASN A 5 6.59 -5.66 4.90
N GLY A 6 6.31 -4.44 4.43
CA GLY A 6 7.10 -3.25 4.70
C GLY A 6 8.30 -3.06 3.76
N VAL A 7 8.50 -3.96 2.79
CA VAL A 7 9.59 -3.92 1.83
C VAL A 7 9.04 -3.84 0.42
N ASP A 8 9.56 -2.91 -0.36
CA ASP A 8 9.29 -2.83 -1.79
C ASP A 8 10.23 -3.74 -2.56
N TYR A 9 9.67 -4.72 -3.24
CA TYR A 9 10.40 -5.66 -4.08
C TYR A 9 10.21 -5.31 -5.54
N LEU A 10 11.32 -5.14 -6.23
CA LEU A 10 11.35 -4.87 -7.66
C LEU A 10 11.81 -6.12 -8.42
N TRP A 11 11.09 -6.45 -9.46
CA TRP A 11 11.45 -7.54 -10.34
C TRP A 11 11.50 -7.08 -11.80
N ALA A 12 12.45 -7.60 -12.55
CA ALA A 12 12.57 -7.33 -13.97
C ALA A 12 12.89 -8.63 -14.73
N SER A 13 12.20 -8.86 -15.83
CA SER A 13 12.51 -9.94 -16.77
C SER A 13 12.76 -9.35 -18.14
N ASN A 14 13.99 -9.49 -18.61
CA ASN A 14 14.32 -9.27 -20.00
C ASN A 14 14.52 -10.61 -20.67
N LYS A 15 13.57 -11.03 -21.48
CA LYS A 15 13.81 -12.13 -22.41
C LYS A 15 14.74 -11.61 -23.51
N LEU A 16 15.97 -12.10 -23.51
CA LEU A 16 16.91 -11.88 -24.61
C LEU A 16 16.34 -12.55 -25.87
N GLN A 17 15.62 -11.78 -26.68
CA GLN A 17 15.30 -12.20 -28.03
C GLN A 17 16.40 -11.69 -28.94
N ASP A 18 17.18 -12.59 -29.51
CA ASP A 18 18.14 -12.35 -30.59
C ASP A 18 19.14 -11.20 -30.34
N VAL A 19 19.99 -11.35 -29.31
CA VAL A 19 21.11 -10.43 -29.08
C VAL A 19 22.10 -10.56 -30.24
N THR A 20 22.13 -9.54 -31.10
CA THR A 20 23.16 -9.41 -32.12
C THR A 20 24.40 -8.72 -31.53
N SER A 21 25.57 -8.99 -32.05
CA SER A 21 26.85 -8.44 -31.59
C SER A 21 26.97 -6.89 -31.68
N THR A 22 25.98 -6.25 -32.29
CA THR A 22 25.90 -4.80 -32.46
C THR A 22 25.01 -4.10 -31.41
N GLN A 23 24.35 -4.84 -30.53
CA GLN A 23 23.48 -4.26 -29.52
C GLN A 23 24.29 -3.80 -28.32
N VAL A 24 24.39 -2.50 -28.12
CA VAL A 24 25.28 -1.83 -27.15
C VAL A 24 24.61 -1.59 -25.79
N SER A 25 23.27 -1.60 -25.73
CA SER A 25 22.52 -1.40 -24.47
C SER A 25 21.14 -2.10 -24.53
N MET A 26 20.71 -2.62 -23.39
CA MET A 26 19.40 -3.19 -23.21
C MET A 26 18.73 -2.52 -22.01
N PRO A 27 17.56 -1.89 -22.17
CA PRO A 27 16.85 -1.32 -21.03
C PRO A 27 16.32 -2.45 -20.13
N ILE A 28 16.53 -2.33 -18.83
CA ILE A 28 15.93 -3.20 -17.82
C ILE A 28 14.77 -2.41 -17.21
N LEU A 29 13.55 -2.93 -17.34
CA LEU A 29 12.36 -2.33 -16.77
C LEU A 29 12.00 -3.07 -15.49
N PHE A 30 12.13 -2.39 -14.35
CA PHE A 30 11.71 -2.91 -13.07
C PHE A 30 10.22 -2.65 -12.84
N GLN A 31 9.55 -3.61 -12.22
CA GLN A 31 8.16 -3.52 -11.82
C GLN A 31 8.05 -3.73 -10.32
N HIS A 32 7.18 -2.97 -9.65
CA HIS A 32 6.85 -3.19 -8.25
C HIS A 32 6.10 -4.52 -8.11
N CYS A 33 6.60 -5.39 -7.25
CA CYS A 33 5.96 -6.66 -6.93
C CYS A 33 5.11 -6.57 -5.66
N ALA A 34 5.39 -5.60 -4.81
CA ALA A 34 4.59 -5.29 -3.63
C ALA A 34 3.38 -4.42 -4.00
N THR A 35 2.53 -4.18 -3.01
CA THR A 35 1.34 -3.33 -3.08
C THR A 35 1.49 -2.18 -2.11
N GLN A 36 1.11 -0.98 -2.48
CA GLN A 36 1.01 0.14 -1.57
C GLN A 36 -0.43 0.30 -1.07
N ILE A 37 -0.60 0.52 0.23
CA ILE A 37 -1.87 0.94 0.82
C ILE A 37 -1.72 2.33 1.42
N VAL A 38 -2.65 3.22 1.10
CA VAL A 38 -2.64 4.63 1.51
C VAL A 38 -3.99 4.99 2.09
N PHE A 39 -3.98 5.66 3.23
CA PHE A 39 -5.19 6.24 3.84
C PHE A 39 -5.06 7.76 3.84
N ASN A 40 -5.89 8.43 3.09
CA ASN A 40 -6.07 9.89 3.12
C ASN A 40 -7.17 10.21 4.13
N ILE A 41 -6.78 10.80 5.25
CA ILE A 41 -7.64 11.05 6.41
C ILE A 41 -8.17 12.47 6.35
N SER A 42 -9.48 12.62 6.49
CA SER A 42 -10.17 13.91 6.51
C SER A 42 -11.18 14.00 7.64
N ALA A 43 -11.50 15.22 8.06
CA ALA A 43 -12.57 15.49 9.00
C ALA A 43 -13.91 15.36 8.31
N GLY A 44 -14.84 14.64 8.94
CA GLY A 44 -16.26 14.65 8.61
C GLY A 44 -17.00 15.70 9.41
N SER A 45 -18.30 15.45 9.67
CA SER A 45 -19.12 16.38 10.41
C SER A 45 -18.81 16.36 11.92
N GLY A 46 -18.83 17.54 12.55
CA GLY A 46 -18.74 17.69 14.00
C GLY A 46 -17.37 17.49 14.61
N ILE A 47 -16.31 17.39 13.82
CA ILE A 47 -14.92 17.31 14.31
C ILE A 47 -13.99 18.15 13.44
N LYS A 48 -12.96 18.72 14.07
CA LYS A 48 -11.79 19.27 13.39
C LYS A 48 -10.58 18.47 13.81
N LEU A 49 -9.74 18.11 12.86
CA LEU A 49 -8.51 17.36 13.10
C LEU A 49 -7.35 18.34 13.24
N ASP A 50 -6.52 18.14 14.25
CA ASP A 50 -5.27 18.88 14.45
C ASP A 50 -4.07 18.08 13.90
N LYS A 51 -3.99 16.79 14.27
CA LYS A 51 -2.84 15.96 13.91
C LYS A 51 -3.19 14.47 13.86
N LEU A 52 -2.66 13.78 12.83
CA LEU A 52 -2.52 12.32 12.87
C LEU A 52 -1.26 11.97 13.66
N VAL A 53 -1.43 11.35 14.82
CA VAL A 53 -0.34 11.05 15.76
C VAL A 53 0.33 9.73 15.42
N SER A 54 -0.48 8.71 15.14
CA SER A 54 0.01 7.40 14.70
C SER A 54 -1.04 6.68 13.86
N ALA A 55 -0.55 5.79 13.01
CA ALA A 55 -1.36 4.84 12.27
C ALA A 55 -0.66 3.48 12.28
N SER A 56 -1.41 2.40 12.48
CA SER A 56 -0.91 1.04 12.41
C SER A 56 -1.93 0.11 11.78
N ILE A 57 -1.44 -0.87 11.04
CA ILE A 57 -2.26 -1.86 10.34
C ILE A 57 -1.76 -3.27 10.68
N THR A 58 -2.68 -4.23 10.77
CA THR A 58 -2.33 -5.65 10.89
C THR A 58 -2.54 -6.30 9.53
N PRO A 59 -1.47 -6.55 8.76
CA PRO A 59 -1.57 -7.25 7.49
C PRO A 59 -2.13 -8.65 7.69
N ALA A 60 -3.07 -9.06 6.86
CA ALA A 60 -3.63 -10.42 6.93
C ALA A 60 -2.63 -11.50 6.49
N ASN A 61 -1.50 -11.11 5.91
CA ASN A 61 -0.46 -11.99 5.39
C ASN A 61 0.88 -11.69 6.06
N PRO A 62 1.52 -12.67 6.74
CA PRO A 62 2.81 -12.47 7.42
C PRO A 62 4.01 -12.42 6.47
N GLY A 63 3.88 -12.98 5.28
CA GLY A 63 4.95 -13.09 4.30
C GLY A 63 4.51 -13.78 3.02
N ALA A 64 5.44 -13.90 2.08
CA ALA A 64 5.23 -14.60 0.81
C ALA A 64 6.54 -15.22 0.33
N THR A 65 6.47 -15.97 -0.75
CA THR A 65 7.63 -16.42 -1.53
C THR A 65 7.54 -15.89 -2.94
N MET A 66 8.68 -15.54 -3.54
CA MET A 66 8.76 -15.15 -4.94
C MET A 66 9.49 -16.21 -5.76
N ASP A 67 8.90 -16.56 -6.89
CA ASP A 67 9.62 -17.26 -7.95
C ASP A 67 10.48 -16.23 -8.71
N MET A 68 11.80 -16.35 -8.60
CA MET A 68 12.73 -15.39 -9.21
C MET A 68 12.76 -15.47 -10.74
N ILE A 69 12.24 -16.56 -11.34
CA ILE A 69 12.21 -16.74 -12.79
C ILE A 69 11.00 -16.01 -13.37
N THR A 70 9.85 -16.12 -12.72
CA THR A 70 8.57 -15.59 -13.22
C THR A 70 8.19 -14.26 -12.59
N GLY A 71 8.75 -13.91 -11.41
CA GLY A 71 8.33 -12.78 -10.60
C GLY A 71 7.02 -13.04 -9.83
N GLU A 72 6.47 -14.25 -9.92
CA GLU A 72 5.21 -14.58 -9.28
C GLU A 72 5.37 -14.63 -7.76
N ILE A 73 4.46 -13.97 -7.05
CA ILE A 73 4.40 -13.95 -5.59
C ILE A 73 3.31 -14.91 -5.11
N THR A 74 3.70 -15.85 -4.28
CA THR A 74 2.80 -16.78 -3.59
C THR A 74 2.69 -16.39 -2.12
N PRO A 75 1.53 -15.87 -1.66
CA PRO A 75 1.33 -15.50 -0.25
C PRO A 75 1.43 -16.71 0.68
N SER A 76 1.91 -16.46 1.91
CA SER A 76 1.86 -17.47 2.97
C SER A 76 0.41 -17.83 3.32
N THR A 77 0.17 -19.07 3.65
CA THR A 77 -1.15 -19.57 4.08
C THR A 77 -1.45 -19.32 5.56
N THR A 78 -0.45 -18.89 6.33
CA THR A 78 -0.62 -18.51 7.75
C THR A 78 -1.03 -17.05 7.84
N TYR A 79 -1.96 -16.71 8.72
CA TYR A 79 -2.35 -15.34 8.98
C TYR A 79 -1.40 -14.68 9.99
N SER A 80 -1.08 -13.41 9.77
CA SER A 80 -0.33 -12.60 10.72
C SER A 80 -1.26 -12.03 11.78
N THR A 81 -0.73 -11.92 12.99
CA THR A 81 -1.32 -11.14 14.08
C THR A 81 -0.44 -9.93 14.43
N GLU A 82 0.65 -9.74 13.72
CA GLU A 82 1.59 -8.67 14.00
C GLU A 82 1.11 -7.35 13.40
N THR A 83 1.09 -6.31 14.23
CA THR A 83 0.72 -4.96 13.83
C THR A 83 1.95 -4.21 13.36
N ALA A 84 1.85 -3.60 12.18
CA ALA A 84 2.89 -2.77 11.60
C ALA A 84 2.56 -1.28 11.72
N ASN A 85 3.55 -0.47 12.08
CA ASN A 85 3.42 0.98 12.04
C ASN A 85 3.48 1.48 10.59
N MET A 86 2.58 2.39 10.25
CA MET A 86 2.52 3.03 8.95
C MET A 86 3.39 4.29 8.91
N GLY A 87 3.95 4.60 7.76
CA GLY A 87 4.56 5.91 7.50
C GLY A 87 3.49 7.00 7.47
N ILE A 88 3.76 8.14 8.11
CA ILE A 88 2.82 9.26 8.21
C ILE A 88 3.41 10.50 7.55
N ASN A 89 2.59 11.17 6.73
CA ASN A 89 2.87 12.50 6.19
C ASN A 89 1.59 13.35 6.26
N GLY A 90 1.54 14.33 7.17
CA GLY A 90 0.33 15.11 7.45
C GLY A 90 -0.82 14.21 7.89
N PHE A 91 -1.90 14.20 7.12
CA PHE A 91 -3.08 13.35 7.32
C PHE A 91 -3.11 12.14 6.36
N THR A 92 -1.97 11.76 5.82
CA THR A 92 -1.83 10.55 5.01
C THR A 92 -1.02 9.51 5.79
N ALA A 93 -1.53 8.28 5.85
CA ALA A 93 -0.81 7.11 6.36
C ALA A 93 -0.61 6.11 5.22
N GLN A 94 0.60 5.53 5.11
CA GLN A 94 0.93 4.60 4.03
C GLN A 94 1.75 3.42 4.54
N TYR A 95 1.59 2.28 3.88
CA TYR A 95 2.34 1.07 4.16
C TYR A 95 2.52 0.22 2.90
N ILE A 96 3.65 -0.47 2.79
CA ILE A 96 3.93 -1.41 1.71
C ILE A 96 3.56 -2.81 2.18
N MET A 97 2.75 -3.51 1.40
CA MET A 97 2.29 -4.86 1.70
C MET A 97 2.59 -5.81 0.55
N LEU A 98 2.64 -7.09 0.87
CA LEU A 98 2.68 -8.13 -0.15
C LEU A 98 1.29 -8.30 -0.78
N PRO A 99 1.21 -8.66 -2.07
CA PRO A 99 -0.04 -8.98 -2.73
C PRO A 99 -0.83 -10.03 -1.97
N LEU A 100 -2.14 -9.90 -1.91
CA LEU A 100 -3.00 -10.72 -1.08
C LEU A 100 -4.38 -10.87 -1.70
N LYS A 101 -4.94 -12.08 -1.61
CA LYS A 101 -6.37 -12.35 -1.87
C LYS A 101 -7.01 -12.84 -0.59
N THR A 102 -7.93 -12.07 -0.02
CA THR A 102 -8.67 -12.44 1.18
C THR A 102 -9.93 -11.62 1.36
N ASN A 103 -10.96 -12.23 1.92
CA ASN A 103 -12.16 -11.54 2.40
C ASN A 103 -12.05 -11.15 3.88
N THR A 104 -10.92 -11.46 4.53
CA THR A 104 -10.67 -11.09 5.92
C THR A 104 -10.34 -9.60 5.99
N ALA A 105 -11.07 -8.87 6.83
CA ALA A 105 -10.78 -7.47 7.09
C ALA A 105 -9.46 -7.31 7.86
N MET A 106 -8.71 -6.27 7.53
CA MET A 106 -7.47 -5.93 8.20
C MET A 106 -7.74 -4.89 9.31
N PRO A 107 -7.35 -5.16 10.56
CA PRO A 107 -7.41 -4.16 11.63
C PRO A 107 -6.51 -2.96 11.31
N LEU A 108 -7.10 -1.76 11.39
CA LEU A 108 -6.41 -0.47 11.30
C LEU A 108 -6.67 0.30 12.59
N THR A 109 -5.61 0.82 13.19
CA THR A 109 -5.69 1.71 14.35
C THR A 109 -5.14 3.08 13.99
N LEU A 110 -5.93 4.12 14.21
CA LEU A 110 -5.53 5.52 14.02
C LEU A 110 -5.57 6.25 15.36
N GLN A 111 -4.53 7.00 15.68
CA GLN A 111 -4.52 7.95 16.80
C GLN A 111 -4.51 9.35 16.25
N ILE A 112 -5.56 10.10 16.54
CA ILE A 112 -5.81 11.43 15.97
C ILE A 112 -6.06 12.42 17.10
N LEU A 113 -5.32 13.51 17.11
CA LEU A 113 -5.58 14.65 17.97
C LEU A 113 -6.62 15.55 17.28
N ALA A 114 -7.73 15.78 17.96
CA ALA A 114 -8.72 16.73 17.48
C ALA A 114 -8.38 18.16 17.96
N ASP A 115 -8.85 19.15 17.22
CA ASP A 115 -8.63 20.57 17.52
C ASP A 115 -9.15 20.91 18.92
N GLY A 116 -8.30 21.52 19.73
CA GLY A 116 -8.59 21.88 21.13
C GLY A 116 -8.46 20.74 22.14
N GLU A 117 -8.05 19.54 21.74
CA GLU A 117 -7.81 18.40 22.63
C GLU A 117 -6.31 18.26 22.96
N ASN A 118 -6.01 17.72 24.14
CA ASN A 118 -4.64 17.42 24.58
C ASN A 118 -4.31 15.93 24.53
N THR A 119 -5.30 15.08 24.27
CA THR A 119 -5.15 13.62 24.24
C THR A 119 -5.68 13.09 22.92
N PRO A 120 -4.88 12.28 22.19
CA PRO A 120 -5.34 11.69 20.95
C PRO A 120 -6.50 10.72 21.17
N ARG A 121 -7.46 10.76 20.29
CA ARG A 121 -8.53 9.76 20.19
C ARG A 121 -8.01 8.53 19.42
N THR A 122 -8.39 7.36 19.86
CA THR A 122 -8.04 6.10 19.20
C THR A 122 -9.24 5.56 18.43
N TYR A 123 -9.04 5.30 17.13
CA TYR A 123 -10.02 4.71 16.25
C TYR A 123 -9.53 3.33 15.82
N ASN A 124 -10.29 2.29 16.19
CA ASN A 124 -10.04 0.92 15.76
C ASN A 124 -11.09 0.53 14.73
N VAL A 125 -10.66 0.27 13.52
CA VAL A 125 -11.55 -0.04 12.39
C VAL A 125 -11.03 -1.23 11.61
N ASN A 126 -11.93 -1.88 10.87
CA ASN A 126 -11.58 -2.99 9.99
C ASN A 126 -11.68 -2.52 8.53
N VAL A 127 -10.61 -2.72 7.78
CA VAL A 127 -10.52 -2.36 6.37
C VAL A 127 -10.79 -3.60 5.52
N LEU A 128 -11.81 -3.53 4.67
CA LEU A 128 -12.08 -4.56 3.67
C LEU A 128 -11.36 -4.20 2.37
N LEU A 129 -10.76 -5.21 1.75
CA LEU A 129 -10.09 -5.03 0.47
C LEU A 129 -11.10 -4.88 -0.67
N PRO A 130 -10.85 -3.98 -1.64
CA PRO A 130 -11.64 -3.92 -2.86
C PRO A 130 -11.59 -5.27 -3.56
N ASN A 131 -12.76 -5.84 -3.86
CA ASN A 131 -12.89 -7.16 -4.49
C ASN A 131 -12.15 -8.30 -3.77
N GLY A 132 -11.78 -8.11 -2.50
CA GLY A 132 -11.01 -9.11 -1.75
C GLY A 132 -9.57 -9.29 -2.23
N GLU A 133 -8.97 -8.29 -2.87
CA GLU A 133 -7.64 -8.41 -3.46
C GLU A 133 -6.80 -7.13 -3.28
N LEU A 134 -5.49 -7.34 -3.05
CA LEU A 134 -4.41 -6.37 -3.26
C LEU A 134 -3.47 -6.95 -4.30
N ALA A 135 -3.43 -6.35 -5.48
CA ALA A 135 -2.55 -6.79 -6.57
C ALA A 135 -1.17 -6.16 -6.47
N GLY A 136 -0.14 -6.88 -6.86
CA GLY A 136 1.22 -6.34 -6.93
C GLY A 136 1.33 -5.24 -8.00
N GLY A 137 2.13 -4.22 -7.72
CA GLY A 137 2.30 -3.07 -8.61
C GLY A 137 1.17 -2.04 -8.55
N ASP A 138 0.19 -2.22 -7.67
CA ASP A 138 -0.90 -1.28 -7.48
C ASP A 138 -0.80 -0.53 -6.14
N SER A 139 -1.32 0.70 -6.12
CA SER A 139 -1.53 1.51 -4.93
C SER A 139 -3.02 1.65 -4.66
N TYR A 140 -3.45 1.23 -3.48
CA TYR A 140 -4.84 1.30 -3.00
C TYR A 140 -4.99 2.50 -2.09
N VAL A 141 -5.69 3.53 -2.57
CA VAL A 141 -5.86 4.80 -1.89
C VAL A 141 -7.26 4.89 -1.29
N PHE A 142 -7.35 4.77 0.02
CA PHE A 142 -8.60 4.86 0.77
C PHE A 142 -8.83 6.29 1.25
N SER A 143 -10.04 6.81 1.00
CA SER A 143 -10.52 8.00 1.67
C SER A 143 -11.07 7.61 3.03
N ALA A 144 -10.43 8.06 4.12
CA ALA A 144 -10.86 7.81 5.49
C ALA A 144 -11.49 9.08 6.06
N VAL A 145 -12.78 9.04 6.40
CA VAL A 145 -13.52 10.18 6.98
C VAL A 145 -13.78 9.93 8.45
N ILE A 146 -13.35 10.87 9.30
CA ILE A 146 -13.52 10.81 10.76
C ILE A 146 -14.74 11.62 11.16
N ASP A 147 -15.78 10.95 11.65
CA ASP A 147 -17.00 11.56 12.18
C ASP A 147 -17.09 11.30 13.69
N GLY A 148 -16.69 12.30 14.49
CA GLY A 148 -16.77 12.17 15.96
C GLY A 148 -16.04 10.94 16.49
N ASN A 149 -16.74 9.82 16.67
CA ASN A 149 -16.19 8.58 17.23
C ASN A 149 -16.10 7.43 16.20
N SER A 150 -16.36 7.69 14.93
CA SER A 150 -16.36 6.68 13.87
C SER A 150 -15.43 7.04 12.72
N VAL A 151 -15.01 6.02 11.98
CA VAL A 151 -14.29 6.15 10.71
C VAL A 151 -15.08 5.44 9.65
N SER A 152 -15.26 6.09 8.51
CA SER A 152 -15.84 5.50 7.32
C SER A 152 -14.86 5.57 6.14
N PHE A 153 -15.03 4.65 5.19
CA PHE A 153 -14.23 4.60 3.96
C PHE A 153 -15.17 4.74 2.75
N PRO A 154 -15.58 5.98 2.42
CA PRO A 154 -16.56 6.22 1.36
C PRO A 154 -16.03 5.89 -0.04
N ASN A 155 -14.72 5.89 -0.22
CA ASN A 155 -14.10 5.65 -1.52
C ASN A 155 -12.76 4.93 -1.37
N VAL A 156 -12.44 4.10 -2.37
CA VAL A 156 -11.12 3.54 -2.59
C VAL A 156 -10.78 3.64 -4.07
N GLU A 157 -9.62 4.18 -4.37
CA GLU A 157 -9.07 4.23 -5.72
C GLU A 157 -7.94 3.22 -5.84
N VAL A 158 -7.88 2.53 -6.98
CA VAL A 158 -6.78 1.62 -7.31
C VAL A 158 -6.01 2.24 -8.47
N LEU A 159 -4.77 2.59 -8.20
CA LEU A 159 -3.87 3.27 -9.13
C LEU A 159 -2.67 2.36 -9.39
N GLY A 160 -2.13 2.38 -10.62
CA GLY A 160 -0.82 1.77 -10.84
C GLY A 160 0.22 2.46 -9.94
N TRP A 161 1.02 1.68 -9.22
CA TRP A 161 2.07 2.24 -8.38
C TRP A 161 3.20 2.77 -9.26
N THR A 162 3.30 4.07 -9.37
CA THR A 162 4.36 4.76 -10.10
C THR A 162 5.22 5.54 -9.14
N GLU A 163 6.53 5.44 -9.31
CA GLU A 163 7.44 6.36 -8.66
C GLU A 163 7.25 7.77 -9.22
N VAL A 164 7.30 8.75 -8.35
CA VAL A 164 7.25 10.16 -8.71
C VAL A 164 8.60 10.80 -8.38
N ASP A 165 9.01 11.77 -9.18
CA ASP A 165 10.19 12.58 -8.88
C ASP A 165 9.93 13.55 -7.70
N GLU A 166 10.97 14.27 -7.26
CA GLU A 166 10.88 15.23 -6.16
C GLU A 166 9.86 16.36 -6.40
N THR A 167 9.38 16.52 -7.63
CA THR A 167 8.36 17.51 -8.02
C THR A 167 6.94 16.92 -8.04
N GLY A 168 6.78 15.62 -7.71
CA GLY A 168 5.52 14.90 -7.76
C GLY A 168 5.11 14.45 -9.17
N LYS A 169 6.02 14.49 -10.13
CA LYS A 169 5.76 13.97 -11.48
C LYS A 169 6.15 12.50 -11.57
N PRO A 170 5.35 11.67 -12.25
CA PRO A 170 5.72 10.28 -12.50
C PRO A 170 7.06 10.21 -13.23
N LEU A 171 7.98 9.39 -12.74
CA LEU A 171 9.29 9.16 -13.38
C LEU A 171 9.14 8.45 -14.72
N TYR A 172 8.04 7.71 -14.90
CA TYR A 172 7.70 7.04 -16.15
C TYR A 172 6.19 7.16 -16.41
N PRO A 173 5.76 7.38 -17.66
CA PRO A 173 4.36 7.32 -17.99
C PRO A 173 3.86 5.88 -17.70
N SER A 174 2.81 5.77 -16.90
CA SER A 174 2.15 4.50 -16.62
C SER A 174 1.56 3.94 -17.92
N GLN A 175 2.29 3.07 -18.59
CA GLN A 175 1.70 2.20 -19.60
C GLN A 175 1.24 0.94 -18.86
N LYS A 176 -0.06 0.86 -18.60
CA LYS A 176 -0.67 -0.42 -18.28
C LYS A 176 -0.57 -1.28 -19.55
N PRO A 177 0.08 -2.43 -19.52
CA PRO A 177 0.02 -3.33 -20.68
C PRO A 177 -1.43 -3.77 -20.86
N ASP A 178 -1.90 -3.71 -22.11
CA ASP A 178 -3.18 -4.25 -22.56
C ASP A 178 -3.27 -5.76 -22.32
#